data_cea11da6d628a555fb4762946f9b7728
#
_entry.id   cea11da6d628a555fb4762946f9b7728
#
_cell.length_a   1.000
_cell.length_b   1.000
_cell.length_c   1.000
_cell.angle_alpha   90.00
_cell.angle_beta   90.00
_cell.angle_gamma   90.00
#
_symmetry.space_group_name_H-M   'P 1'
#
loop_
_entity.id
_entity.type
_entity.pdbx_description
1 polymer ?
#
loop_
_entity_poly.entity_id
_entity_poly.type
_entity_poly.pdbx_seq_one_letter_code
_entity_poly.pdbx_strand_id
1 'polypeptide(L)'
;MESLVNEPILNALYTSVKDQVYARPPKLHIFVTHYQTPIDLHKCLTSIFTQTTTVPFHVYVVDDASDQEAVADCLNQWASKEPLRLTVHRNQERRGKGQNLLNLLDTHSFGNEDVIGIVDGDDWLNTTSVLDRVLQEYQTTGCWVTYGTYRCSSGTVGACTNPLTAAHFQGEASGRGFRDAPWVFSHFFTAKAFLWKALPKDLFVFEGTLEPFAPADQVCNLAIAELAGCGNIRQIPDILYVYNNESALNDCKVRPVLQESFDQKNRRRPAFAPMKRPLLETLTIMPCRGRFPLLNATLQRFKEEETSECRQILLVEHSEEPSYKDYALDQGVAWLSVPLTSTSVPPLSQFNRGLCFDLGVLYGVPASYYLCHDNDLLVPENFWSKLKANLDRKPYQVLQTYSDRFVWQTNPQISQRLIDDPSWFRTGFTVETDCSQNGVGAKGGSLTISREAYLAVGGHDPHLFYGYAAEDAFFWAKVQLLYEIGYGDAPRIPLTHLWHPNAANLNPQKHPMDLLFYMFQAVPESHRRRYLALKAAAFQQVYSRRR
;
A
#
# COMPACT_ATOMS: atom_id res chain seq x y z
N MET A 1 13.34 -35.49 7.29
CA MET A 1 12.37 -34.40 7.10
C MET A 1 12.83 -33.11 7.79
N GLU A 2 13.22 -33.15 9.07
CA GLU A 2 13.70 -31.94 9.78
C GLU A 2 14.94 -31.31 9.14
N SER A 3 15.88 -32.15 8.66
CA SER A 3 17.07 -31.70 7.94
C SER A 3 16.79 -31.00 6.59
N LEU A 4 15.54 -31.07 6.11
CA LEU A 4 15.13 -30.33 4.91
C LEU A 4 14.84 -28.84 5.21
N VAL A 5 14.59 -28.47 6.47
CA VAL A 5 14.48 -27.06 6.88
C VAL A 5 15.88 -26.51 7.12
N ASN A 6 16.47 -25.95 6.10
CA ASN A 6 17.80 -25.32 6.18
C ASN A 6 17.65 -23.83 6.48
N GLU A 7 17.57 -23.49 7.78
CA GLU A 7 17.38 -22.10 8.23
C GLU A 7 18.44 -21.13 7.68
N PRO A 8 19.74 -21.44 7.62
CA PRO A 8 20.73 -20.56 6.99
C PRO A 8 20.43 -20.24 5.54
N ILE A 9 20.06 -21.23 4.73
CA ILE A 9 19.71 -21.02 3.32
C ILE A 9 18.41 -20.21 3.22
N LEU A 10 17.38 -20.54 4.00
CA LEU A 10 16.12 -19.78 4.03
C LEU A 10 16.35 -18.33 4.42
N ASN A 11 17.15 -18.08 5.46
CA ASN A 11 17.50 -16.72 5.84
C ASN A 11 18.26 -15.98 4.73
N ALA A 12 19.21 -16.63 4.06
CA ALA A 12 19.91 -16.02 2.93
C ALA A 12 18.96 -15.68 1.77
N LEU A 13 18.03 -16.58 1.43
CA LEU A 13 17.01 -16.34 0.40
C LEU A 13 16.07 -15.20 0.76
N TYR A 14 15.55 -15.21 1.99
CA TYR A 14 14.58 -14.20 2.44
C TYR A 14 15.22 -12.83 2.75
N THR A 15 16.53 -12.75 2.87
CA THR A 15 17.27 -11.49 3.03
C THR A 15 17.99 -11.04 1.77
N SER A 16 17.92 -11.79 0.67
CA SER A 16 18.54 -11.45 -0.62
C SER A 16 18.04 -10.13 -1.20
N VAL A 17 16.87 -9.71 -0.78
CA VAL A 17 16.24 -8.45 -1.16
C VAL A 17 16.59 -7.39 -0.12
N LYS A 18 17.77 -6.79 -0.21
CA LYS A 18 18.10 -5.61 0.58
C LYS A 18 17.70 -4.35 -0.17
N ASP A 19 16.88 -3.54 0.49
CA ASP A 19 16.56 -2.15 0.14
C ASP A 19 15.97 -1.90 -1.27
N GLN A 20 15.33 -2.89 -1.88
CA GLN A 20 14.80 -2.81 -3.25
C GLN A 20 13.28 -2.96 -3.35
N VAL A 21 12.55 -2.75 -2.25
CA VAL A 21 11.08 -2.71 -2.33
C VAL A 21 10.66 -1.30 -2.71
N TYR A 22 10.25 -1.17 -3.94
CA TYR A 22 9.52 0.02 -4.37
C TYR A 22 8.03 -0.30 -4.24
N ALA A 23 7.49 -0.04 -3.06
CA ALA A 23 6.04 0.11 -2.96
C ALA A 23 5.62 1.19 -3.96
N ARG A 24 4.41 1.09 -4.53
CA ARG A 24 3.80 2.25 -5.18
C ARG A 24 4.08 3.45 -4.28
N PRO A 25 4.78 4.48 -4.75
CA PRO A 25 4.99 5.65 -3.92
C PRO A 25 3.63 6.12 -3.42
N PRO A 26 3.48 6.37 -2.11
CA PRO A 26 2.20 6.84 -1.58
C PRO A 26 1.84 8.11 -2.34
N LYS A 27 0.63 8.20 -2.82
CA LYS A 27 0.11 9.42 -3.41
C LYS A 27 0.05 10.47 -2.30
N LEU A 28 0.62 11.63 -2.56
CA LEU A 28 0.60 12.71 -1.59
C LEU A 28 -0.59 13.63 -1.88
N HIS A 29 -1.44 13.81 -0.89
CA HIS A 29 -2.60 14.71 -0.94
C HIS A 29 -2.33 15.91 -0.02
N ILE A 30 -2.36 17.11 -0.58
CA ILE A 30 -2.11 18.34 0.16
C ILE A 30 -3.44 19.07 0.30
N PHE A 31 -3.89 19.21 1.55
CA PHE A 31 -5.09 19.96 1.88
C PHE A 31 -4.72 21.39 2.23
N VAL A 32 -5.31 22.35 1.52
CA VAL A 32 -5.13 23.78 1.74
C VAL A 32 -6.46 24.38 2.13
N THR A 33 -6.55 24.93 3.33
CA THR A 33 -7.71 25.70 3.79
C THR A 33 -7.37 27.18 3.75
N HIS A 34 -8.25 27.98 3.15
CA HIS A 34 -7.97 29.39 2.88
C HIS A 34 -9.16 30.30 3.18
N TYR A 35 -8.84 31.54 3.57
CA TYR A 35 -9.80 32.62 3.75
C TYR A 35 -9.14 33.99 3.53
N GLN A 36 -9.67 34.80 2.60
CA GLN A 36 -9.45 36.26 2.39
C GLN A 36 -8.07 36.75 1.93
N THR A 37 -7.00 36.00 1.88
CA THR A 37 -5.64 36.51 1.60
C THR A 37 -5.11 36.07 0.21
N PRO A 38 -5.52 36.70 -0.92
CA PRO A 38 -5.19 36.22 -2.27
C PRO A 38 -3.69 36.20 -2.57
N ILE A 39 -2.91 37.14 -2.00
CA ILE A 39 -1.45 37.20 -2.20
C ILE A 39 -0.79 36.02 -1.51
N ASP A 40 -1.18 35.72 -0.28
CA ASP A 40 -0.62 34.60 0.49
C ASP A 40 -1.04 33.28 -0.15
N LEU A 41 -2.31 33.14 -0.58
CA LEU A 41 -2.79 31.97 -1.32
C LEU A 41 -1.96 31.72 -2.58
N HIS A 42 -1.67 32.76 -3.36
CA HIS A 42 -0.83 32.64 -4.56
C HIS A 42 0.58 32.15 -4.19
N LYS A 43 1.16 32.66 -3.11
CA LYS A 43 2.48 32.26 -2.60
C LYS A 43 2.46 30.81 -2.09
N CYS A 44 1.43 30.42 -1.34
CA CYS A 44 1.19 29.05 -0.91
C CYS A 44 1.18 28.07 -2.08
N LEU A 45 0.29 28.29 -3.06
CA LEU A 45 0.15 27.43 -4.24
C LEU A 45 1.41 27.41 -5.10
N THR A 46 2.08 28.57 -5.26
CA THR A 46 3.38 28.60 -5.94
C THR A 46 4.38 27.69 -5.27
N SER A 47 4.51 27.73 -3.94
CA SER A 47 5.46 26.90 -3.19
C SER A 47 5.19 25.40 -3.33
N ILE A 48 3.91 25.02 -3.49
CA ILE A 48 3.49 23.63 -3.66
C ILE A 48 3.71 23.16 -5.12
N PHE A 49 3.28 23.95 -6.12
CA PHE A 49 3.36 23.52 -7.51
C PHE A 49 4.76 23.67 -8.14
N THR A 50 5.68 24.36 -7.48
CA THR A 50 7.11 24.42 -7.87
C THR A 50 7.96 23.32 -7.24
N GLN A 51 7.37 22.38 -6.51
CA GLN A 51 8.11 21.24 -5.95
C GLN A 51 8.73 20.37 -7.05
N THR A 52 10.00 20.05 -6.90
CA THR A 52 10.76 19.17 -7.81
C THR A 52 10.62 17.73 -7.38
N THR A 53 9.41 17.17 -7.49
CA THR A 53 9.14 15.78 -7.08
C THR A 53 8.75 14.92 -8.28
N THR A 54 9.24 13.67 -8.27
CA THR A 54 8.82 12.60 -9.21
C THR A 54 7.58 11.86 -8.73
N VAL A 55 7.17 12.09 -7.48
CA VAL A 55 6.02 11.40 -6.89
C VAL A 55 4.72 12.14 -7.22
N PRO A 56 3.66 11.42 -7.63
CA PRO A 56 2.37 12.03 -7.87
C PRO A 56 1.82 12.69 -6.61
N PHE A 57 1.41 13.96 -6.72
CA PHE A 57 0.68 14.66 -5.68
C PHE A 57 -0.56 15.35 -6.23
N HIS A 58 -1.55 15.57 -5.34
CA HIS A 58 -2.77 16.30 -5.67
C HIS A 58 -3.09 17.31 -4.57
N VAL A 59 -3.50 18.50 -4.97
CA VAL A 59 -3.82 19.61 -4.06
C VAL A 59 -5.33 19.80 -4.02
N TYR A 60 -5.88 19.90 -2.81
CA TYR A 60 -7.27 20.22 -2.56
C TYR A 60 -7.33 21.56 -1.83
N VAL A 61 -7.84 22.59 -2.49
CA VAL A 61 -8.03 23.90 -1.89
C VAL A 61 -9.47 24.08 -1.51
N VAL A 62 -9.71 24.48 -0.25
CA VAL A 62 -11.02 24.91 0.22
C VAL A 62 -10.97 26.39 0.55
N ASP A 63 -11.67 27.19 -0.26
CA ASP A 63 -11.95 28.59 0.02
C ASP A 63 -13.16 28.68 0.94
N ASP A 64 -12.94 29.15 2.17
CA ASP A 64 -13.93 29.19 3.23
C ASP A 64 -14.82 30.45 3.17
N ALA A 65 -15.48 30.66 2.01
CA ALA A 65 -16.37 31.77 1.71
C ALA A 65 -15.66 33.14 1.72
N SER A 66 -14.53 33.27 1.04
CA SER A 66 -13.90 34.57 0.80
C SER A 66 -14.79 35.45 -0.07
N ASP A 67 -14.94 36.71 0.29
CA ASP A 67 -15.72 37.72 -0.44
C ASP A 67 -14.89 38.55 -1.44
N GLN A 68 -13.56 38.43 -1.40
CA GLN A 68 -12.64 39.11 -2.30
C GLN A 68 -12.63 38.45 -3.69
N GLU A 69 -12.96 39.21 -4.74
CA GLU A 69 -12.90 38.77 -6.13
C GLU A 69 -11.49 38.26 -6.51
N ALA A 70 -10.44 38.89 -5.99
CA ALA A 70 -9.06 38.50 -6.22
C ALA A 70 -8.74 37.07 -5.73
N VAL A 71 -9.45 36.51 -4.74
CA VAL A 71 -9.31 35.11 -4.32
C VAL A 71 -9.89 34.20 -5.41
N ALA A 72 -11.08 34.54 -5.93
CA ALA A 72 -11.70 33.80 -7.02
C ALA A 72 -10.80 33.77 -8.26
N ASP A 73 -10.24 34.91 -8.63
CA ASP A 73 -9.34 35.04 -9.79
C ASP A 73 -8.08 34.21 -9.60
N CYS A 74 -7.47 34.26 -8.42
CA CYS A 74 -6.29 33.44 -8.07
C CYS A 74 -6.61 31.94 -8.23
N LEU A 75 -7.73 31.48 -7.66
CA LEU A 75 -8.12 30.06 -7.75
C LEU A 75 -8.44 29.63 -9.17
N ASN A 76 -9.12 30.46 -9.97
CA ASN A 76 -9.42 30.17 -11.37
C ASN A 76 -8.15 30.09 -12.22
N GLN A 77 -7.18 30.97 -11.99
CA GLN A 77 -5.89 30.94 -12.68
C GLN A 77 -5.14 29.64 -12.37
N TRP A 78 -5.07 29.26 -11.10
CA TRP A 78 -4.39 28.02 -10.70
C TRP A 78 -5.12 26.77 -11.19
N ALA A 79 -6.44 26.72 -11.14
CA ALA A 79 -7.23 25.59 -11.66
C ALA A 79 -7.03 25.41 -13.17
N SER A 80 -6.91 26.52 -13.92
CA SER A 80 -6.59 26.48 -15.34
C SER A 80 -5.16 26.03 -15.65
N LYS A 81 -4.20 26.38 -14.78
CA LYS A 81 -2.79 26.01 -14.91
C LYS A 81 -2.52 24.56 -14.52
N GLU A 82 -3.21 24.04 -13.52
CA GLU A 82 -2.99 22.71 -12.92
C GLU A 82 -4.25 21.84 -12.90
N PRO A 83 -4.94 21.65 -14.04
CA PRO A 83 -6.26 21.02 -14.08
C PRO A 83 -6.27 19.54 -13.63
N LEU A 84 -5.12 18.86 -13.69
CA LEU A 84 -4.99 17.46 -13.30
C LEU A 84 -4.52 17.26 -11.84
N ARG A 85 -3.97 18.31 -11.22
CA ARG A 85 -3.36 18.23 -9.89
C ARG A 85 -4.01 19.13 -8.86
N LEU A 86 -5.03 19.91 -9.22
CA LEU A 86 -5.72 20.82 -8.34
C LEU A 86 -7.23 20.59 -8.38
N THR A 87 -7.83 20.44 -7.21
CA THR A 87 -9.28 20.48 -6.99
C THR A 87 -9.61 21.66 -6.09
N VAL A 88 -10.55 22.49 -6.51
CA VAL A 88 -10.99 23.69 -5.78
C VAL A 88 -12.41 23.50 -5.30
N HIS A 89 -12.61 23.70 -3.99
CA HIS A 89 -13.93 23.81 -3.36
C HIS A 89 -14.13 25.24 -2.87
N ARG A 90 -15.31 25.81 -3.09
CA ARG A 90 -15.67 27.13 -2.58
C ARG A 90 -16.94 27.03 -1.77
N ASN A 91 -16.84 27.37 -0.49
CA ASN A 91 -17.99 27.43 0.39
C ASN A 91 -18.82 28.70 0.10
N GLN A 92 -20.12 28.62 0.33
CA GLN A 92 -21.00 29.79 0.28
C GLN A 92 -21.06 30.52 1.61
N GLU A 93 -20.73 29.83 2.69
CA GLU A 93 -20.66 30.33 4.06
C GLU A 93 -19.45 29.76 4.77
N ARG A 94 -18.95 30.46 5.79
CA ARG A 94 -17.78 30.01 6.57
C ARG A 94 -18.11 28.75 7.36
N ARG A 95 -17.29 27.71 7.21
CA ARG A 95 -17.41 26.41 7.88
C ARG A 95 -16.27 26.12 8.83
N GLY A 96 -15.16 26.83 8.71
CA GLY A 96 -13.94 26.64 9.47
C GLY A 96 -13.10 25.45 9.04
N LYS A 97 -11.82 25.47 9.47
CA LYS A 97 -10.80 24.51 9.04
C LYS A 97 -11.20 23.07 9.33
N GLY A 98 -11.72 22.77 10.53
CA GLY A 98 -12.12 21.42 10.92
C GLY A 98 -13.20 20.83 9.99
N GLN A 99 -14.30 21.54 9.79
CA GLN A 99 -15.38 21.09 8.92
C GLN A 99 -14.94 20.97 7.47
N ASN A 100 -14.06 21.87 7.01
CA ASN A 100 -13.49 21.80 5.66
C ASN A 100 -12.65 20.54 5.46
N LEU A 101 -11.80 20.18 6.44
CA LEU A 101 -11.04 18.94 6.41
C LEU A 101 -11.94 17.70 6.44
N LEU A 102 -12.97 17.69 7.28
CA LEU A 102 -13.94 16.59 7.32
C LEU A 102 -14.64 16.43 5.97
N ASN A 103 -15.08 17.53 5.36
CA ASN A 103 -15.74 17.51 4.05
C ASN A 103 -14.81 16.93 2.95
N LEU A 104 -13.51 17.27 2.96
CA LEU A 104 -12.54 16.70 2.03
C LEU A 104 -12.40 15.19 2.23
N LEU A 105 -12.31 14.73 3.48
CA LEU A 105 -12.20 13.31 3.82
C LEU A 105 -13.47 12.51 3.46
N ASP A 106 -14.64 13.11 3.56
CA ASP A 106 -15.92 12.46 3.22
C ASP A 106 -16.22 12.49 1.71
N THR A 107 -15.72 13.49 0.99
CA THR A 107 -16.04 13.69 -0.45
C THR A 107 -15.08 12.95 -1.38
N HIS A 108 -13.84 12.76 -0.95
CA HIS A 108 -12.80 12.15 -1.78
C HIS A 108 -12.34 10.82 -1.22
N SER A 109 -11.96 9.91 -2.13
CA SER A 109 -11.36 8.61 -1.78
C SER A 109 -9.85 8.71 -1.71
N PHE A 110 -9.28 8.21 -0.62
CA PHE A 110 -7.83 8.15 -0.38
C PHE A 110 -7.42 6.72 -0.08
N GLY A 111 -6.33 6.24 -0.69
CA GLY A 111 -5.74 4.94 -0.36
C GLY A 111 -5.24 4.92 1.09
N ASN A 112 -5.36 3.79 1.79
CA ASN A 112 -4.90 3.69 3.17
C ASN A 112 -3.43 4.07 3.35
N GLU A 113 -2.61 3.78 2.36
CA GLU A 113 -1.17 4.07 2.35
C GLU A 113 -0.83 5.46 1.78
N ASP A 114 -1.79 6.17 1.20
CA ASP A 114 -1.58 7.54 0.76
C ASP A 114 -1.23 8.43 1.95
N VAL A 115 -0.55 9.53 1.68
CA VAL A 115 -0.12 10.49 2.69
C VAL A 115 -0.93 11.78 2.53
N ILE A 116 -1.52 12.25 3.60
CA ILE A 116 -2.23 13.54 3.64
C ILE A 116 -1.40 14.51 4.48
N GLY A 117 -1.13 15.69 3.91
CA GLY A 117 -0.51 16.82 4.58
C GLY A 117 -1.37 18.06 4.52
N ILE A 118 -1.30 18.91 5.55
CA ILE A 118 -2.07 20.16 5.62
C ILE A 118 -1.13 21.34 5.48
N VAL A 119 -1.46 22.27 4.60
CA VAL A 119 -0.81 23.57 4.46
C VAL A 119 -1.88 24.65 4.65
N ASP A 120 -1.65 25.60 5.53
CA ASP A 120 -2.54 26.75 5.69
C ASP A 120 -2.36 27.70 4.50
N GLY A 121 -3.47 28.22 3.98
CA GLY A 121 -3.48 28.98 2.73
C GLY A 121 -2.77 30.35 2.80
N ASP A 122 -2.37 30.77 3.99
CA ASP A 122 -1.52 31.96 4.22
C ASP A 122 -0.05 31.61 4.54
N ASP A 123 0.29 30.30 4.54
CA ASP A 123 1.64 29.76 4.77
C ASP A 123 2.22 29.12 3.48
N TRP A 124 3.47 28.67 3.49
CA TRP A 124 4.10 28.05 2.33
C TRP A 124 5.21 27.06 2.67
N LEU A 125 5.52 26.15 1.73
CA LEU A 125 6.64 25.23 1.84
C LEU A 125 7.98 25.96 1.67
N ASN A 126 8.99 25.61 2.49
CA ASN A 126 10.23 26.37 2.59
C ASN A 126 11.16 26.24 1.37
N THR A 127 11.21 25.06 0.75
CA THR A 127 12.07 24.76 -0.42
C THR A 127 11.31 23.97 -1.48
N THR A 128 11.91 23.82 -2.66
CA THR A 128 11.33 23.03 -3.76
C THR A 128 11.47 21.51 -3.58
N SER A 129 12.13 21.03 -2.54
CA SER A 129 12.38 19.60 -2.26
C SER A 129 11.64 19.07 -1.03
N VAL A 130 10.72 19.84 -0.46
CA VAL A 130 10.00 19.45 0.78
C VAL A 130 9.22 18.16 0.58
N LEU A 131 8.49 18.02 -0.53
CA LEU A 131 7.66 16.83 -0.76
C LEU A 131 8.52 15.58 -0.92
N ASP A 132 9.61 15.65 -1.66
CA ASP A 132 10.55 14.52 -1.79
C ASP A 132 11.17 14.14 -0.45
N ARG A 133 11.56 15.13 0.36
CA ARG A 133 12.14 14.89 1.69
C ARG A 133 11.16 14.15 2.62
N VAL A 134 9.90 14.57 2.62
CA VAL A 134 8.83 13.90 3.39
C VAL A 134 8.62 12.48 2.91
N LEU A 135 8.49 12.27 1.61
CA LEU A 135 8.24 10.94 1.04
C LEU A 135 9.41 9.99 1.25
N GLN A 136 10.64 10.49 1.18
CA GLN A 136 11.83 9.72 1.51
C GLN A 136 11.75 9.16 2.94
N GLU A 137 11.27 9.94 3.92
CA GLU A 137 11.12 9.48 5.29
C GLU A 137 10.13 8.31 5.39
N TYR A 138 8.97 8.40 4.70
CA TYR A 138 8.01 7.30 4.63
C TYR A 138 8.59 6.04 3.99
N GLN A 139 9.36 6.20 2.92
CA GLN A 139 9.94 5.07 2.18
C GLN A 139 11.05 4.37 2.96
N THR A 140 11.89 5.14 3.66
CA THR A 140 13.07 4.60 4.34
C THR A 140 12.77 4.03 5.71
N THR A 141 11.80 4.60 6.42
CA THR A 141 11.51 4.22 7.82
C THR A 141 10.20 3.42 7.98
N GLY A 142 9.30 3.46 6.97
CA GLY A 142 7.99 2.86 7.06
C GLY A 142 7.05 3.53 8.07
N CYS A 143 7.36 4.75 8.51
CA CYS A 143 6.57 5.49 9.48
C CYS A 143 5.15 5.78 8.99
N TRP A 144 4.28 6.17 9.91
CA TRP A 144 2.88 6.51 9.61
C TRP A 144 2.61 7.99 9.70
N VAL A 145 3.46 8.72 10.43
CA VAL A 145 3.36 10.16 10.68
C VAL A 145 4.74 10.78 10.56
N THR A 146 4.81 11.94 9.90
CA THR A 146 5.97 12.82 9.97
C THR A 146 5.53 14.23 10.39
N TYR A 147 6.43 14.93 11.07
CA TYR A 147 6.33 16.35 11.32
C TYR A 147 7.70 16.99 11.15
N GLY A 148 7.72 18.26 10.75
CA GLY A 148 8.94 18.95 10.41
C GLY A 148 9.30 20.04 11.40
N THR A 149 10.28 20.81 10.98
CA THR A 149 10.65 22.08 11.59
C THR A 149 10.13 23.22 10.71
N TYR A 150 9.72 24.32 11.31
CA TYR A 150 9.28 25.51 10.58
C TYR A 150 10.08 26.74 11.00
N ARG A 151 10.06 27.76 10.17
CA ARG A 151 10.48 29.11 10.51
C ARG A 151 9.33 30.09 10.31
N CYS A 152 9.36 31.20 11.02
CA CYS A 152 8.45 32.32 10.77
C CYS A 152 8.85 33.10 9.52
N SER A 153 7.89 33.79 8.88
CA SER A 153 8.17 34.71 7.77
C SER A 153 9.14 35.82 8.19
N SER A 154 9.14 36.22 9.46
CA SER A 154 10.09 37.13 10.07
C SER A 154 11.54 36.60 10.21
N GLY A 155 11.77 35.31 9.90
CA GLY A 155 13.11 34.68 9.89
C GLY A 155 13.46 33.87 11.14
N THR A 156 12.68 33.92 12.22
CA THR A 156 12.95 33.15 13.44
C THR A 156 12.56 31.71 13.27
N VAL A 157 13.34 30.75 13.79
CA VAL A 157 12.96 29.33 13.85
C VAL A 157 11.85 29.19 14.87
N GLY A 158 10.82 28.40 14.49
CA GLY A 158 9.65 28.19 15.32
C GLY A 158 9.92 27.33 16.57
N ALA A 159 9.05 27.45 17.53
CA ALA A 159 8.99 26.54 18.68
C ALA A 159 8.39 25.16 18.27
N CYS A 160 8.43 24.19 19.18
CA CYS A 160 7.80 22.87 18.97
C CYS A 160 8.37 22.09 17.77
N THR A 161 9.68 22.09 17.62
CA THR A 161 10.41 21.41 16.52
C THR A 161 11.25 20.22 17.01
N ASN A 162 11.05 19.78 18.25
CA ASN A 162 11.85 18.75 18.87
C ASN A 162 11.32 17.34 18.55
N PRO A 163 12.18 16.31 18.61
CA PRO A 163 11.72 14.92 18.54
C PRO A 163 10.84 14.56 19.75
N LEU A 164 10.20 13.38 19.68
CA LEU A 164 9.45 12.85 20.81
C LEU A 164 10.35 12.71 22.04
N THR A 165 9.84 13.13 23.18
CA THR A 165 10.54 13.08 24.47
C THR A 165 10.13 11.86 25.29
N ALA A 166 10.84 11.58 26.38
CA ALA A 166 10.47 10.53 27.33
C ALA A 166 9.03 10.67 27.84
N ALA A 167 8.49 11.89 27.96
CA ALA A 167 7.11 12.13 28.39
C ALA A 167 6.08 11.54 27.40
N HIS A 168 6.35 11.58 26.08
CA HIS A 168 5.47 10.99 25.07
C HIS A 168 5.39 9.46 25.20
N PHE A 169 6.56 8.79 25.35
CA PHE A 169 6.64 7.34 25.54
C PHE A 169 5.98 6.90 26.86
N GLN A 170 6.16 7.65 27.95
CA GLN A 170 5.52 7.37 29.22
C GLN A 170 4.01 7.57 29.15
N GLY A 171 3.56 8.61 28.46
CA GLY A 171 2.14 8.88 28.24
C GLY A 171 1.47 7.75 27.45
N GLU A 172 2.10 7.25 26.39
CA GLU A 172 1.60 6.10 25.63
C GLU A 172 1.53 4.86 26.50
N ALA A 173 2.60 4.52 27.23
CA ALA A 173 2.67 3.33 28.09
C ALA A 173 1.65 3.36 29.25
N SER A 174 1.29 4.54 29.75
CA SER A 174 0.29 4.74 30.83
C SER A 174 -1.15 4.85 30.33
N GLY A 175 -1.38 4.85 29.01
CA GLY A 175 -2.69 5.06 28.40
C GLY A 175 -3.17 6.52 28.42
N ARG A 176 -2.30 7.49 28.82
CA ARG A 176 -2.56 8.94 28.76
C ARG A 176 -2.29 9.53 27.38
N GLY A 177 -1.66 8.77 26.51
CA GLY A 177 -1.23 9.23 25.19
C GLY A 177 -0.27 10.40 25.30
N PHE A 178 -0.45 11.40 24.44
CA PHE A 178 0.40 12.60 24.41
C PHE A 178 -0.24 13.80 25.12
N ARG A 179 -1.34 13.60 25.86
CA ARG A 179 -2.17 14.67 26.45
C ARG A 179 -1.40 15.51 27.47
N ASP A 180 -0.51 14.89 28.22
CA ASP A 180 0.31 15.55 29.26
C ASP A 180 1.74 15.89 28.79
N ALA A 181 2.10 15.47 27.58
CA ALA A 181 3.43 15.73 27.00
C ALA A 181 3.50 17.13 26.34
N PRO A 182 4.70 17.70 26.20
CA PRO A 182 4.89 18.93 25.44
C PRO A 182 4.42 18.79 23.99
N TRP A 183 3.84 19.84 23.45
CA TRP A 183 3.46 19.88 22.04
C TRP A 183 4.70 19.92 21.14
N VAL A 184 4.81 18.97 20.20
CA VAL A 184 5.92 18.87 19.24
C VAL A 184 5.47 18.71 17.79
N PHE A 185 4.19 18.46 17.53
CA PHE A 185 3.65 18.13 16.20
C PHE A 185 3.43 19.39 15.35
N SER A 186 4.53 20.01 14.97
CA SER A 186 4.50 21.23 14.18
C SER A 186 4.48 20.98 12.67
N HIS A 187 4.44 22.05 11.89
CA HIS A 187 4.41 22.06 10.44
C HIS A 187 5.77 21.63 9.82
N PHE A 188 5.87 20.92 8.71
CA PHE A 188 4.75 20.39 7.93
C PHE A 188 4.34 19.03 8.51
N PHE A 189 3.12 18.92 9.00
CA PHE A 189 2.59 17.66 9.54
C PHE A 189 1.96 16.84 8.42
N THR A 190 2.35 15.58 8.31
CA THR A 190 1.77 14.63 7.37
C THR A 190 1.47 13.29 8.04
N ALA A 191 0.45 12.60 7.59
CA ALA A 191 0.09 11.29 8.10
C ALA A 191 -0.53 10.41 7.01
N LYS A 192 -0.44 9.09 7.20
CA LYS A 192 -1.10 8.14 6.32
C LYS A 192 -2.62 8.30 6.39
N ALA A 193 -3.28 8.17 5.24
CA ALA A 193 -4.71 8.42 5.10
C ALA A 193 -5.57 7.52 6.00
N PHE A 194 -5.14 6.30 6.32
CA PHE A 194 -5.88 5.44 7.24
C PHE A 194 -6.01 6.02 8.66
N LEU A 195 -5.05 6.83 9.12
CA LEU A 195 -5.13 7.52 10.41
C LEU A 195 -6.18 8.64 10.37
N TRP A 196 -6.22 9.41 9.29
CA TRP A 196 -7.23 10.44 9.06
C TRP A 196 -8.64 9.85 9.01
N LYS A 197 -8.82 8.73 8.32
CA LYS A 197 -10.10 8.00 8.24
C LYS A 197 -10.56 7.42 9.58
N ALA A 198 -9.63 7.14 10.48
CA ALA A 198 -9.94 6.61 11.81
C ALA A 198 -10.36 7.67 12.82
N LEU A 199 -10.24 8.96 12.49
CA LEU A 199 -10.64 10.04 13.38
C LEU A 199 -12.16 10.09 13.53
N PRO A 200 -12.70 10.14 14.76
CA PRO A 200 -14.11 10.38 14.98
C PRO A 200 -14.55 11.75 14.41
N LYS A 201 -15.69 11.80 13.78
CA LYS A 201 -16.19 13.03 13.13
C LYS A 201 -16.40 14.19 14.11
N ASP A 202 -16.71 13.89 15.36
CA ASP A 202 -16.87 14.89 16.44
C ASP A 202 -15.57 15.61 16.83
N LEU A 203 -14.41 15.13 16.38
CA LEU A 203 -13.15 15.86 16.53
C LEU A 203 -13.06 17.09 15.64
N PHE A 204 -13.72 17.05 14.49
CA PHE A 204 -13.68 18.14 13.50
C PHE A 204 -14.73 19.24 13.78
N VAL A 205 -15.74 18.93 14.59
CA VAL A 205 -16.87 19.80 14.89
C VAL A 205 -16.94 20.01 16.39
N PHE A 206 -16.90 21.25 16.83
CA PHE A 206 -16.97 21.56 18.25
C PHE A 206 -18.44 21.70 18.68
N GLU A 207 -18.94 20.78 19.52
CA GLU A 207 -20.24 20.90 20.13
C GLU A 207 -20.37 22.19 21.00
N GLY A 208 -21.41 22.96 20.75
CA GLY A 208 -21.82 24.08 21.58
C GLY A 208 -21.29 25.46 21.17
N THR A 209 -20.56 25.56 20.07
CA THR A 209 -20.24 26.84 19.44
C THR A 209 -20.80 26.86 18.03
N LEU A 210 -21.60 27.88 17.71
CA LEU A 210 -21.98 28.22 16.32
C LEU A 210 -20.77 28.74 15.52
N GLU A 211 -19.56 28.72 16.10
CA GLU A 211 -18.37 29.23 15.49
C GLU A 211 -17.55 28.09 14.82
N PRO A 212 -17.18 28.26 13.55
CA PRO A 212 -16.53 27.25 12.73
C PRO A 212 -15.04 27.01 13.05
N PHE A 213 -14.61 27.17 14.30
CA PHE A 213 -13.19 27.18 14.68
C PHE A 213 -12.83 26.14 15.73
N ALA A 214 -12.56 24.92 15.27
CA ALA A 214 -11.62 24.08 16.00
C ALA A 214 -10.21 24.36 15.45
N PRO A 215 -9.17 24.50 16.27
CA PRO A 215 -7.79 24.42 15.82
C PRO A 215 -7.53 22.97 15.38
N ALA A 216 -7.91 22.70 14.14
CA ALA A 216 -7.95 21.34 13.58
C ALA A 216 -6.58 20.68 13.58
N ASP A 217 -5.51 21.47 13.48
CA ASP A 217 -4.13 21.02 13.61
C ASP A 217 -3.87 20.43 15.00
N GLN A 218 -4.14 21.15 16.09
CA GLN A 218 -3.91 20.63 17.44
C GLN A 218 -4.79 19.43 17.77
N VAL A 219 -6.07 19.48 17.39
CA VAL A 219 -7.01 18.40 17.68
C VAL A 219 -6.73 17.15 16.87
N CYS A 220 -6.58 17.30 15.56
CA CYS A 220 -6.36 16.17 14.65
C CYS A 220 -4.97 15.59 14.78
N ASN A 221 -3.91 16.43 14.81
CA ASN A 221 -2.54 15.96 14.87
C ASN A 221 -2.25 15.18 16.15
N LEU A 222 -2.81 15.64 17.30
CA LEU A 222 -2.65 14.91 18.56
C LEU A 222 -3.34 13.54 18.51
N ALA A 223 -4.58 13.49 18.02
CA ALA A 223 -5.31 12.23 17.88
C ALA A 223 -4.63 11.27 16.88
N ILE A 224 -4.15 11.79 15.74
CA ILE A 224 -3.40 11.00 14.74
C ILE A 224 -2.11 10.45 15.34
N ALA A 225 -1.37 11.28 16.10
CA ALA A 225 -0.14 10.83 16.74
C ALA A 225 -0.40 9.73 17.78
N GLU A 226 -1.47 9.84 18.56
CA GLU A 226 -1.88 8.80 19.50
C GLU A 226 -2.28 7.51 18.79
N LEU A 227 -3.09 7.59 17.73
CA LEU A 227 -3.46 6.44 16.91
C LEU A 227 -2.24 5.78 16.25
N ALA A 228 -1.25 6.55 15.85
CA ALA A 228 -0.03 6.04 15.25
C ALA A 228 0.87 5.32 16.28
N GLY A 229 0.96 5.84 17.50
CA GLY A 229 1.91 5.42 18.52
C GLY A 229 3.34 5.88 18.26
N CYS A 230 4.14 6.04 19.30
CA CYS A 230 5.49 6.62 19.26
C CYS A 230 6.42 5.93 18.23
N GLY A 231 6.30 4.62 18.06
CA GLY A 231 7.15 3.83 17.17
C GLY A 231 7.01 4.20 15.69
N ASN A 232 5.84 4.74 15.30
CA ASN A 232 5.47 5.02 13.91
C ASN A 232 5.55 6.52 13.56
N ILE A 233 6.09 7.36 14.44
CA ILE A 233 6.22 8.80 14.23
C ILE A 233 7.69 9.14 13.99
N ARG A 234 7.94 10.03 13.02
CA ARG A 234 9.29 10.55 12.73
C ARG A 234 9.30 12.08 12.67
N GLN A 235 10.26 12.66 13.34
CA GLN A 235 10.58 14.08 13.21
C GLN A 235 11.57 14.25 12.06
N ILE A 236 11.29 15.21 11.17
CA ILE A 236 12.21 15.65 10.12
C ILE A 236 12.88 16.94 10.61
N PRO A 237 14.20 16.94 10.85
CA PRO A 237 14.88 18.10 11.43
C PRO A 237 15.02 19.29 10.45
N ASP A 238 14.78 19.04 9.15
CA ASP A 238 14.84 20.08 8.12
C ASP A 238 13.72 21.11 8.30
N ILE A 239 13.99 22.37 7.95
CA ILE A 239 12.94 23.40 7.88
C ILE A 239 12.09 23.15 6.64
N LEU A 240 10.93 22.56 6.82
CA LEU A 240 10.02 22.21 5.74
C LEU A 240 9.01 23.32 5.42
N TYR A 241 8.73 24.19 6.34
CA TYR A 241 7.56 25.07 6.32
C TYR A 241 7.89 26.49 6.73
N VAL A 242 7.21 27.46 6.17
CA VAL A 242 7.29 28.87 6.57
C VAL A 242 5.92 29.31 7.07
N TYR A 243 5.86 29.59 8.34
CA TYR A 243 4.68 30.09 9.03
C TYR A 243 4.60 31.63 8.88
N ASN A 244 3.50 32.11 8.30
CA ASN A 244 3.28 33.54 8.12
C ASN A 244 2.83 34.21 9.43
N ASN A 245 3.76 34.48 10.31
CA ASN A 245 3.46 35.14 11.58
C ASN A 245 3.14 36.66 11.43
N GLU A 246 3.17 37.19 10.20
CA GLU A 246 2.80 38.58 9.90
C GLU A 246 1.34 38.73 9.50
N SER A 247 0.66 37.63 9.11
CA SER A 247 -0.78 37.64 8.77
C SER A 247 -1.61 38.27 9.88
N ALA A 248 -2.48 39.22 9.50
CA ALA A 248 -3.40 39.88 10.43
C ALA A 248 -4.58 38.95 10.81
N LEU A 249 -4.85 37.91 10.01
CA LEU A 249 -5.95 36.95 10.22
C LEU A 249 -5.53 35.71 11.01
N ASN A 250 -4.30 35.69 11.48
CA ASN A 250 -3.76 34.58 12.27
C ASN A 250 -4.57 34.38 13.57
N ASP A 251 -5.15 33.18 13.75
CA ASP A 251 -6.02 32.85 14.87
C ASP A 251 -5.34 33.05 16.24
N CYS A 252 -4.03 32.80 16.33
CA CYS A 252 -3.26 33.10 17.55
C CYS A 252 -3.30 34.58 17.94
N LYS A 253 -3.46 35.50 16.99
CA LYS A 253 -3.58 36.93 17.25
C LYS A 253 -5.02 37.37 17.45
N VAL A 254 -5.93 36.82 16.63
CA VAL A 254 -7.32 37.24 16.62
C VAL A 254 -8.11 36.64 17.78
N ARG A 255 -7.80 35.39 18.18
CA ARG A 255 -8.59 34.61 19.15
C ARG A 255 -7.73 33.78 20.13
N PRO A 256 -6.72 34.35 20.79
CA PRO A 256 -5.77 33.58 21.62
C PRO A 256 -6.47 32.83 22.77
N VAL A 257 -7.47 33.45 23.44
CA VAL A 257 -8.20 32.81 24.54
C VAL A 257 -9.03 31.62 24.08
N LEU A 258 -9.62 31.70 22.89
CA LEU A 258 -10.41 30.62 22.33
C LEU A 258 -9.49 29.42 21.98
N GLN A 259 -8.33 29.69 21.37
CA GLN A 259 -7.35 28.67 21.02
C GLN A 259 -6.81 27.93 22.26
N GLU A 260 -6.49 28.68 23.33
CA GLU A 260 -6.05 28.08 24.60
C GLU A 260 -7.16 27.21 25.24
N SER A 261 -8.41 27.69 25.22
CA SER A 261 -9.56 26.93 25.71
C SER A 261 -9.73 25.61 24.96
N PHE A 262 -9.53 25.61 23.65
CA PHE A 262 -9.61 24.40 22.83
C PHE A 262 -8.46 23.43 23.11
N ASP A 263 -7.23 23.89 23.25
CA ASP A 263 -6.10 23.04 23.61
C ASP A 263 -6.35 22.36 24.97
N GLN A 264 -6.78 23.13 25.97
CA GLN A 264 -7.09 22.58 27.29
C GLN A 264 -8.24 21.53 27.24
N LYS A 265 -9.32 21.81 26.49
CA LYS A 265 -10.43 20.88 26.32
C LYS A 265 -9.99 19.62 25.58
N ASN A 266 -9.19 19.76 24.55
CA ASN A 266 -8.63 18.64 23.80
C ASN A 266 -7.76 17.76 24.69
N ARG A 267 -6.86 18.33 25.49
CA ARG A 267 -5.99 17.58 26.41
C ARG A 267 -6.74 16.85 27.52
N ARG A 268 -7.95 17.29 27.88
CA ARG A 268 -8.85 16.61 28.86
C ARG A 268 -9.59 15.42 28.28
N ARG A 269 -9.67 15.26 26.94
CA ARG A 269 -10.28 14.09 26.32
C ARG A 269 -9.48 12.84 26.65
N PRO A 270 -10.11 11.63 26.68
CA PRO A 270 -9.38 10.37 26.70
C PRO A 270 -8.42 10.27 25.53
N ALA A 271 -7.24 9.73 25.76
CA ALA A 271 -6.29 9.46 24.71
C ALA A 271 -6.76 8.29 23.84
N PHE A 272 -6.43 8.32 22.56
CA PHE A 272 -6.64 7.19 21.65
C PHE A 272 -5.59 6.12 21.89
N ALA A 273 -6.00 4.86 21.92
CA ALA A 273 -5.05 3.76 21.92
C ALA A 273 -4.38 3.63 20.54
N PRO A 274 -3.08 3.30 20.48
CA PRO A 274 -2.42 3.01 19.21
C PRO A 274 -3.18 1.95 18.42
N MET A 275 -3.44 2.23 17.15
CA MET A 275 -4.18 1.31 16.29
C MET A 275 -3.24 0.32 15.58
N LYS A 276 -3.81 -0.78 15.16
CA LYS A 276 -3.11 -1.68 14.24
C LYS A 276 -3.22 -1.14 12.82
N ARG A 277 -2.14 -1.28 12.04
CA ARG A 277 -2.17 -0.94 10.61
C ARG A 277 -3.31 -1.71 9.92
N PRO A 278 -4.19 -1.05 9.17
CA PRO A 278 -5.21 -1.73 8.39
C PRO A 278 -4.56 -2.67 7.39
N LEU A 279 -5.13 -3.86 7.26
CA LEU A 279 -4.72 -4.79 6.24
C LEU A 279 -5.38 -4.43 4.92
N LEU A 280 -4.68 -4.64 3.82
CA LEU A 280 -5.33 -4.73 2.52
C LEU A 280 -6.34 -5.88 2.54
N GLU A 281 -7.39 -5.77 1.72
CA GLU A 281 -8.28 -6.91 1.46
C GLU A 281 -7.47 -8.03 0.78
N THR A 282 -6.80 -7.66 -0.32
CA THR A 282 -5.99 -8.60 -1.10
C THR A 282 -4.72 -7.93 -1.62
N LEU A 283 -3.59 -8.65 -1.52
CA LEU A 283 -2.35 -8.36 -2.24
C LEU A 283 -2.18 -9.41 -3.34
N THR A 284 -2.26 -8.99 -4.59
CA THR A 284 -1.92 -9.84 -5.74
C THR A 284 -0.41 -9.82 -5.94
N ILE A 285 0.23 -10.99 -5.86
CA ILE A 285 1.67 -11.16 -6.04
C ILE A 285 1.89 -11.84 -7.39
N MET A 286 2.56 -11.16 -8.31
CA MET A 286 2.87 -11.65 -9.66
C MET A 286 4.37 -11.82 -9.84
N PRO A 287 4.87 -13.06 -9.85
CA PRO A 287 6.24 -13.36 -10.26
C PRO A 287 6.45 -13.00 -11.73
N CYS A 288 7.56 -12.34 -12.07
CA CYS A 288 7.86 -12.02 -13.45
C CYS A 288 9.36 -12.16 -13.80
N ARG A 289 9.60 -12.60 -15.03
CA ARG A 289 10.89 -12.67 -15.68
C ARG A 289 10.71 -12.77 -17.19
N GLY A 290 11.10 -11.74 -17.92
CA GLY A 290 10.81 -11.69 -19.36
C GLY A 290 9.31 -11.74 -19.66
N ARG A 291 8.93 -12.08 -20.87
CA ARG A 291 7.53 -12.23 -21.31
C ARG A 291 6.70 -10.95 -21.10
N PHE A 292 7.30 -9.79 -21.34
CA PHE A 292 6.65 -8.49 -21.13
C PHE A 292 5.25 -8.39 -21.78
N PRO A 293 5.00 -8.85 -23.01
CA PRO A 293 3.67 -8.77 -23.61
C PRO A 293 2.57 -9.50 -22.81
N LEU A 294 2.90 -10.67 -22.25
CA LEU A 294 1.97 -11.47 -21.43
C LEU A 294 1.69 -10.77 -20.09
N LEU A 295 2.77 -10.31 -19.42
CA LEU A 295 2.65 -9.54 -18.19
C LEU A 295 1.79 -8.28 -18.41
N ASN A 296 2.04 -7.53 -19.48
CA ASN A 296 1.28 -6.33 -19.78
C ASN A 296 -0.21 -6.64 -19.99
N ALA A 297 -0.55 -7.65 -20.79
CA ALA A 297 -1.95 -8.05 -21.02
C ALA A 297 -2.63 -8.48 -19.70
N THR A 298 -1.95 -9.28 -18.88
CA THR A 298 -2.47 -9.72 -17.59
C THR A 298 -2.69 -8.53 -16.64
N LEU A 299 -1.71 -7.63 -16.53
CA LEU A 299 -1.79 -6.47 -15.66
C LEU A 299 -2.91 -5.50 -16.09
N GLN A 300 -3.03 -5.21 -17.40
CA GLN A 300 -4.09 -4.36 -17.92
C GLN A 300 -5.46 -4.96 -17.59
N ARG A 301 -5.63 -6.27 -17.76
CA ARG A 301 -6.88 -6.95 -17.45
C ARG A 301 -7.23 -6.86 -15.95
N PHE A 302 -6.25 -6.99 -15.05
CA PHE A 302 -6.47 -6.74 -13.62
C PHE A 302 -6.87 -5.31 -13.32
N LYS A 303 -6.24 -4.33 -13.96
CA LYS A 303 -6.55 -2.90 -13.77
C LYS A 303 -7.95 -2.53 -14.24
N GLU A 304 -8.45 -3.15 -15.30
CA GLU A 304 -9.82 -2.96 -15.76
C GLU A 304 -10.87 -3.46 -14.76
N GLU A 305 -10.52 -4.48 -13.96
CA GLU A 305 -11.38 -5.04 -12.92
C GLU A 305 -11.22 -4.35 -11.56
N GLU A 306 -10.13 -3.56 -11.39
CA GLU A 306 -9.79 -2.98 -10.09
C GLU A 306 -10.55 -1.67 -9.85
N THR A 307 -11.36 -1.65 -8.82
CA THR A 307 -12.14 -0.48 -8.39
C THR A 307 -11.91 -0.11 -6.92
N SER A 308 -11.08 -0.87 -6.21
CA SER A 308 -10.90 -0.73 -4.76
C SER A 308 -9.45 -0.43 -4.38
N GLU A 309 -9.26 0.63 -3.59
CA GLU A 309 -7.96 0.98 -3.00
C GLU A 309 -7.50 0.01 -1.89
N CYS A 310 -8.40 -0.89 -1.46
CA CYS A 310 -8.09 -1.94 -0.48
C CYS A 310 -7.35 -3.14 -1.10
N ARG A 311 -7.09 -3.12 -2.41
CA ARG A 311 -6.36 -4.16 -3.14
C ARG A 311 -5.13 -3.56 -3.79
N GLN A 312 -4.07 -4.31 -3.87
CA GLN A 312 -2.84 -3.88 -4.54
C GLN A 312 -2.24 -5.03 -5.34
N ILE A 313 -1.47 -4.67 -6.35
CA ILE A 313 -0.67 -5.59 -7.14
C ILE A 313 0.81 -5.32 -6.85
N LEU A 314 1.56 -6.39 -6.63
CA LEU A 314 3.01 -6.37 -6.47
C LEU A 314 3.65 -7.26 -7.54
N LEU A 315 4.41 -6.65 -8.43
CA LEU A 315 5.27 -7.38 -9.36
C LEU A 315 6.56 -7.77 -8.64
N VAL A 316 6.88 -9.06 -8.63
CA VAL A 316 8.13 -9.57 -8.06
C VAL A 316 9.01 -10.06 -9.20
N GLU A 317 9.99 -9.25 -9.56
CA GLU A 317 10.88 -9.52 -10.69
C GLU A 317 12.14 -10.27 -10.23
N HIS A 318 12.29 -11.51 -10.68
CA HIS A 318 13.46 -12.33 -10.42
C HIS A 318 14.28 -12.46 -11.69
N SER A 319 15.18 -11.53 -11.93
CA SER A 319 15.98 -11.42 -13.15
C SER A 319 17.42 -11.00 -12.87
N GLU A 320 18.31 -11.23 -13.83
CA GLU A 320 19.72 -10.78 -13.77
C GLU A 320 19.79 -9.25 -13.89
N GLU A 321 19.00 -8.69 -14.80
CA GLU A 321 18.88 -7.27 -15.05
C GLU A 321 17.42 -6.87 -14.90
N PRO A 322 17.01 -6.33 -13.75
CA PRO A 322 15.65 -5.88 -13.53
C PRO A 322 15.27 -4.73 -14.48
N SER A 323 14.16 -4.89 -15.19
CA SER A 323 13.73 -3.97 -16.25
C SER A 323 12.30 -3.44 -16.10
N TYR A 324 11.53 -3.94 -15.13
CA TYR A 324 10.10 -3.63 -15.01
C TYR A 324 9.77 -2.56 -13.97
N LYS A 325 10.79 -1.96 -13.31
CA LYS A 325 10.56 -0.96 -12.27
C LYS A 325 9.75 0.23 -12.78
N ASP A 326 10.26 0.91 -13.81
CA ASP A 326 9.63 2.13 -14.31
C ASP A 326 8.23 1.83 -14.88
N TYR A 327 8.11 0.73 -15.62
CA TYR A 327 6.81 0.25 -16.09
C TYR A 327 5.82 0.01 -14.93
N ALA A 328 6.22 -0.68 -13.88
CA ALA A 328 5.36 -0.95 -12.72
C ALA A 328 4.90 0.36 -12.05
N LEU A 329 5.82 1.31 -11.88
CA LEU A 329 5.51 2.61 -11.29
C LEU A 329 4.55 3.42 -12.16
N ASP A 330 4.76 3.45 -13.48
CA ASP A 330 3.85 4.09 -14.44
C ASP A 330 2.45 3.45 -14.43
N GLN A 331 2.40 2.13 -14.24
CA GLN A 331 1.12 1.42 -14.08
C GLN A 331 0.49 1.60 -12.69
N GLY A 332 1.16 2.25 -11.74
CA GLY A 332 0.68 2.47 -10.38
C GLY A 332 0.65 1.20 -9.53
N VAL A 333 1.49 0.20 -9.84
CA VAL A 333 1.63 -1.03 -9.06
C VAL A 333 2.97 -1.07 -8.34
N ALA A 334 3.03 -1.84 -7.26
CA ALA A 334 4.27 -2.03 -6.51
C ALA A 334 5.22 -2.95 -7.27
N TRP A 335 6.52 -2.77 -7.06
CA TRP A 335 7.55 -3.58 -7.67
C TRP A 335 8.62 -3.98 -6.64
N LEU A 336 9.12 -5.21 -6.77
CA LEU A 336 10.15 -5.80 -5.94
C LEU A 336 11.15 -6.53 -6.83
N SER A 337 12.43 -6.19 -6.70
CA SER A 337 13.50 -6.91 -7.40
C SER A 337 14.11 -8.01 -6.54
N VAL A 338 14.22 -9.17 -7.13
CA VAL A 338 14.97 -10.32 -6.59
C VAL A 338 16.14 -10.57 -7.51
N PRO A 339 17.39 -10.38 -7.07
CA PRO A 339 18.54 -10.57 -7.95
C PRO A 339 18.69 -12.05 -8.32
N LEU A 340 18.75 -12.33 -9.61
CA LEU A 340 19.19 -13.61 -10.13
C LEU A 340 20.70 -13.56 -10.22
N THR A 341 21.38 -14.34 -9.40
CA THR A 341 22.85 -14.31 -9.32
C THR A 341 23.43 -15.65 -9.70
N SER A 342 24.60 -15.63 -10.35
CA SER A 342 25.40 -16.83 -10.63
C SER A 342 26.11 -17.42 -9.40
N THR A 343 25.63 -17.07 -8.19
CA THR A 343 26.26 -17.48 -6.93
C THR A 343 26.07 -18.95 -6.60
N SER A 344 26.86 -19.42 -5.63
CA SER A 344 26.84 -20.78 -5.08
C SER A 344 25.54 -21.22 -4.40
N VAL A 345 24.48 -20.39 -4.45
CA VAL A 345 23.14 -20.70 -3.93
C VAL A 345 22.22 -21.02 -5.10
N PRO A 346 22.06 -22.31 -5.49
CA PRO A 346 21.31 -22.71 -6.68
C PRO A 346 19.90 -22.11 -6.80
N PRO A 347 19.12 -21.92 -5.70
CA PRO A 347 17.81 -21.29 -5.78
C PRO A 347 17.80 -19.85 -6.32
N LEU A 348 18.93 -19.13 -6.25
CA LEU A 348 19.06 -17.76 -6.79
C LEU A 348 19.62 -17.74 -8.23
N SER A 349 20.12 -18.86 -8.74
CA SER A 349 20.66 -18.94 -10.11
C SER A 349 19.64 -19.34 -11.17
N GLN A 350 18.42 -19.66 -10.76
CA GLN A 350 17.30 -20.00 -11.62
C GLN A 350 16.04 -19.24 -11.19
N PHE A 351 15.13 -18.98 -12.13
CA PHE A 351 13.84 -18.37 -11.78
C PHE A 351 13.13 -19.22 -10.72
N ASN A 352 12.79 -18.58 -9.61
CA ASN A 352 12.19 -19.24 -8.46
C ASN A 352 10.86 -18.57 -8.12
N ARG A 353 9.77 -19.13 -8.67
CA ARG A 353 8.42 -18.64 -8.52
C ARG A 353 7.97 -18.67 -7.04
N GLY A 354 8.25 -19.77 -6.33
CA GLY A 354 7.92 -19.88 -4.90
C GLY A 354 8.63 -18.83 -4.05
N LEU A 355 9.90 -18.52 -4.35
CA LEU A 355 10.63 -17.43 -3.70
C LEU A 355 9.96 -16.08 -3.95
N CYS A 356 9.51 -15.82 -5.16
CA CYS A 356 8.82 -14.57 -5.49
C CYS A 356 7.54 -14.39 -4.65
N PHE A 357 6.75 -15.45 -4.47
CA PHE A 357 5.57 -15.39 -3.62
C PHE A 357 5.93 -15.15 -2.14
N ASP A 358 6.91 -15.87 -1.62
CA ASP A 358 7.37 -15.70 -0.24
C ASP A 358 7.87 -14.26 0.02
N LEU A 359 8.68 -13.72 -0.89
CA LEU A 359 9.19 -12.37 -0.78
C LEU A 359 8.07 -11.32 -0.94
N GLY A 360 7.09 -11.58 -1.81
CA GLY A 360 5.90 -10.75 -1.92
C GLY A 360 5.11 -10.66 -0.61
N VAL A 361 4.98 -11.77 0.12
CA VAL A 361 4.34 -11.80 1.45
C VAL A 361 5.21 -11.12 2.51
N LEU A 362 6.53 -11.34 2.49
CA LEU A 362 7.46 -10.80 3.48
C LEU A 362 7.65 -9.29 3.36
N TYR A 363 7.65 -8.76 2.15
CA TYR A 363 8.00 -7.36 1.87
C TYR A 363 6.83 -6.51 1.35
N GLY A 364 5.80 -7.10 0.78
CA GLY A 364 4.60 -6.39 0.34
C GLY A 364 3.78 -5.84 1.49
N VAL A 365 2.80 -5.00 1.21
CA VAL A 365 1.87 -4.48 2.23
C VAL A 365 1.07 -5.64 2.83
N PRO A 366 0.86 -5.70 4.16
CA PRO A 366 0.07 -6.76 4.78
C PRO A 366 -1.35 -6.79 4.23
N ALA A 367 -1.82 -7.99 3.88
CA ALA A 367 -3.17 -8.21 3.37
C ALA A 367 -3.89 -9.31 4.15
N SER A 368 -5.22 -9.30 4.13
CA SER A 368 -6.04 -10.39 4.67
C SER A 368 -5.90 -11.66 3.83
N TYR A 369 -5.84 -11.48 2.50
CA TYR A 369 -5.60 -12.55 1.53
C TYR A 369 -4.43 -12.20 0.61
N TYR A 370 -3.68 -13.21 0.21
CA TYR A 370 -2.69 -13.14 -0.85
C TYR A 370 -3.23 -13.89 -2.08
N LEU A 371 -3.23 -13.22 -3.21
CA LEU A 371 -3.50 -13.84 -4.52
C LEU A 371 -2.16 -14.09 -5.20
N CYS A 372 -1.67 -15.33 -5.10
CA CYS A 372 -0.50 -15.80 -5.84
C CYS A 372 -0.92 -16.08 -7.28
N HIS A 373 -0.50 -15.25 -8.23
CA HIS A 373 -1.01 -15.28 -9.60
C HIS A 373 0.08 -15.19 -10.65
N ASP A 374 0.04 -16.06 -11.64
CA ASP A 374 1.03 -16.05 -12.72
C ASP A 374 0.77 -14.88 -13.69
N ASN A 375 1.83 -14.39 -14.31
CA ASN A 375 1.83 -13.20 -15.15
C ASN A 375 1.33 -13.43 -16.59
N ASP A 376 0.72 -14.57 -16.85
CA ASP A 376 0.18 -15.01 -18.14
C ASP A 376 -1.26 -15.54 -18.04
N LEU A 377 -1.96 -15.22 -16.96
CA LEU A 377 -3.34 -15.59 -16.69
C LEU A 377 -4.27 -14.39 -16.69
N LEU A 378 -5.20 -14.32 -17.63
CA LEU A 378 -6.22 -13.28 -17.67
C LEU A 378 -7.39 -13.62 -16.76
N VAL A 379 -7.83 -12.63 -15.99
CA VAL A 379 -9.01 -12.75 -15.12
C VAL A 379 -10.31 -12.44 -15.88
N PRO A 380 -11.43 -13.13 -15.58
CA PRO A 380 -12.71 -12.84 -16.22
C PRO A 380 -13.31 -11.52 -15.75
N GLU A 381 -14.36 -11.07 -16.44
CA GLU A 381 -15.16 -9.93 -15.99
C GLU A 381 -15.77 -10.19 -14.59
N ASN A 382 -15.85 -9.09 -13.81
CA ASN A 382 -16.33 -9.09 -12.43
C ASN A 382 -15.52 -10.05 -11.52
N PHE A 383 -14.22 -10.19 -11.81
CA PHE A 383 -13.33 -11.12 -11.11
C PHE A 383 -13.39 -10.95 -9.59
N TRP A 384 -13.23 -9.74 -9.10
CA TRP A 384 -13.19 -9.47 -7.65
C TRP A 384 -14.51 -9.78 -6.95
N SER A 385 -15.64 -9.45 -7.59
CA SER A 385 -16.96 -9.81 -7.06
C SER A 385 -17.18 -11.32 -7.01
N LYS A 386 -16.73 -12.02 -8.05
CA LYS A 386 -16.79 -13.49 -8.11
C LYS A 386 -15.87 -14.12 -7.06
N LEU A 387 -14.66 -13.61 -6.90
CA LEU A 387 -13.71 -14.09 -5.89
C LEU A 387 -14.27 -13.91 -4.48
N LYS A 388 -14.77 -12.70 -4.17
CA LYS A 388 -15.39 -12.42 -2.89
C LYS A 388 -16.57 -13.34 -2.60
N ALA A 389 -17.48 -13.52 -3.54
CA ALA A 389 -18.64 -14.41 -3.38
C ALA A 389 -18.22 -15.86 -3.09
N ASN A 390 -17.16 -16.37 -3.72
CA ASN A 390 -16.63 -17.69 -3.43
C ASN A 390 -16.01 -17.78 -2.02
N LEU A 391 -15.32 -16.75 -1.56
CA LEU A 391 -14.76 -16.69 -0.21
C LEU A 391 -15.85 -16.58 0.86
N ASP A 392 -16.90 -15.79 0.61
CA ASP A 392 -17.99 -15.56 1.56
C ASP A 392 -18.94 -16.75 1.67
N ARG A 393 -19.10 -17.55 0.61
CA ARG A 393 -20.00 -18.73 0.58
C ARG A 393 -19.64 -19.77 1.65
N LYS A 394 -18.36 -19.98 1.85
CA LYS A 394 -17.76 -20.79 2.91
C LYS A 394 -16.46 -20.09 3.31
N PRO A 395 -16.16 -19.93 4.59
CA PRO A 395 -14.97 -19.21 5.03
C PRO A 395 -13.70 -20.02 4.70
N TYR A 396 -13.41 -20.16 3.40
CA TYR A 396 -12.20 -20.82 2.93
C TYR A 396 -10.97 -19.99 3.30
N GLN A 397 -10.02 -20.64 3.93
CA GLN A 397 -8.70 -20.07 4.14
C GLN A 397 -7.83 -20.17 2.89
N VAL A 398 -8.14 -21.13 2.01
CA VAL A 398 -7.42 -21.38 0.77
C VAL A 398 -8.43 -21.70 -0.34
N LEU A 399 -8.29 -20.98 -1.44
CA LEU A 399 -9.15 -21.14 -2.61
C LEU A 399 -8.27 -21.26 -3.86
N GLN A 400 -8.36 -22.37 -4.59
CA GLN A 400 -7.92 -22.37 -5.98
C GLN A 400 -8.78 -21.39 -6.75
N THR A 401 -8.16 -20.31 -7.24
CA THR A 401 -8.90 -19.12 -7.69
C THR A 401 -9.79 -19.40 -8.90
N TYR A 402 -9.51 -20.43 -9.66
CA TYR A 402 -10.24 -20.78 -10.88
C TYR A 402 -11.19 -21.96 -10.70
N SER A 403 -12.20 -22.02 -11.60
CA SER A 403 -13.22 -23.07 -11.68
C SER A 403 -12.72 -24.32 -12.40
N ASP A 404 -13.51 -25.41 -12.27
CA ASP A 404 -13.38 -26.63 -13.08
C ASP A 404 -12.08 -27.41 -12.88
N ARG A 405 -11.18 -26.94 -12.03
CA ARG A 405 -9.85 -27.52 -11.76
C ARG A 405 -8.92 -27.56 -12.98
N PHE A 406 -9.13 -26.67 -13.96
CA PHE A 406 -8.24 -26.45 -15.09
C PHE A 406 -8.28 -24.97 -15.52
N VAL A 407 -7.29 -24.53 -16.27
CA VAL A 407 -7.28 -23.21 -16.91
C VAL A 407 -7.67 -23.34 -18.39
N TRP A 408 -8.31 -22.30 -18.92
CA TRP A 408 -8.65 -22.19 -20.31
C TRP A 408 -7.44 -21.75 -21.12
N GLN A 409 -6.86 -22.64 -21.91
CA GLN A 409 -5.63 -22.40 -22.67
C GLN A 409 -5.94 -21.84 -24.05
N THR A 410 -5.43 -20.66 -24.38
CA THR A 410 -5.43 -20.10 -25.74
C THR A 410 -4.39 -20.81 -26.63
N ASN A 411 -4.55 -20.67 -27.95
CA ASN A 411 -3.51 -21.00 -28.90
C ASN A 411 -2.63 -19.74 -29.20
N PRO A 412 -1.51 -19.87 -29.97
CA PRO A 412 -0.65 -18.72 -30.26
C PRO A 412 -1.36 -17.53 -30.93
N GLN A 413 -2.29 -17.81 -31.87
CA GLN A 413 -3.01 -16.78 -32.62
C GLN A 413 -3.98 -16.02 -31.72
N ILE A 414 -4.73 -16.72 -30.89
CA ILE A 414 -5.67 -16.14 -29.92
C ILE A 414 -4.89 -15.31 -28.88
N SER A 415 -3.78 -15.83 -28.36
CA SER A 415 -2.93 -15.09 -27.43
C SER A 415 -2.41 -13.80 -28.03
N GLN A 416 -1.88 -13.87 -29.27
CA GLN A 416 -1.37 -12.68 -29.94
C GLN A 416 -2.48 -11.63 -30.15
N ARG A 417 -3.66 -12.07 -30.56
CA ARG A 417 -4.81 -11.18 -30.73
C ARG A 417 -5.22 -10.48 -29.41
N LEU A 418 -5.26 -11.22 -28.30
CA LEU A 418 -5.59 -10.65 -26.98
C LEU A 418 -4.50 -9.67 -26.48
N ILE A 419 -3.26 -9.88 -26.87
CA ILE A 419 -2.14 -8.98 -26.56
C ILE A 419 -2.23 -7.70 -27.39
N ASP A 420 -2.52 -7.83 -28.70
CA ASP A 420 -2.56 -6.70 -29.64
C ASP A 420 -3.83 -5.87 -29.49
N ASP A 421 -4.96 -6.51 -29.15
CA ASP A 421 -6.26 -5.88 -28.92
C ASP A 421 -6.89 -6.40 -27.61
N PRO A 422 -6.52 -5.85 -26.45
CA PRO A 422 -7.11 -6.23 -25.17
C PRO A 422 -8.64 -6.02 -25.09
N SER A 423 -9.18 -5.09 -25.90
CA SER A 423 -10.62 -4.81 -25.90
C SER A 423 -11.45 -5.99 -26.44
N TRP A 424 -10.83 -6.84 -27.27
CA TRP A 424 -11.47 -8.04 -27.80
C TRP A 424 -11.87 -9.02 -26.70
N PHE A 425 -11.19 -9.02 -25.55
CA PHE A 425 -11.58 -9.84 -24.41
C PHE A 425 -13.03 -9.60 -23.96
N ARG A 426 -13.54 -8.37 -24.13
CA ARG A 426 -14.94 -8.00 -23.79
C ARG A 426 -15.90 -8.06 -24.97
N THR A 427 -15.41 -7.89 -26.18
CA THR A 427 -16.27 -7.67 -27.36
C THR A 427 -16.50 -8.88 -28.22
N GLY A 428 -15.64 -9.89 -28.14
CA GLY A 428 -15.74 -11.04 -29.05
C GLY A 428 -15.07 -12.33 -28.60
N PHE A 429 -14.32 -12.31 -27.50
CA PHE A 429 -13.65 -13.49 -26.96
C PHE A 429 -14.58 -14.27 -26.04
N THR A 430 -14.61 -15.60 -26.18
CA THR A 430 -15.27 -16.50 -25.23
C THR A 430 -14.41 -17.72 -24.95
N VAL A 431 -14.29 -18.08 -23.66
CA VAL A 431 -13.43 -19.20 -23.26
C VAL A 431 -13.86 -20.54 -23.86
N GLU A 432 -15.16 -20.74 -24.06
CA GLU A 432 -15.74 -21.98 -24.60
C GLU A 432 -15.41 -22.20 -26.09
N THR A 433 -15.24 -21.13 -26.86
CA THR A 433 -14.97 -21.22 -28.31
C THR A 433 -13.51 -21.00 -28.67
N ASP A 434 -12.83 -20.15 -27.93
CA ASP A 434 -11.47 -19.65 -28.27
C ASP A 434 -10.36 -20.35 -27.49
N CYS A 435 -10.72 -21.20 -26.52
CA CYS A 435 -9.76 -21.91 -25.69
C CYS A 435 -9.98 -23.42 -25.66
N SER A 436 -8.93 -24.13 -25.26
CA SER A 436 -8.98 -25.54 -24.87
C SER A 436 -8.76 -25.70 -23.36
N GLN A 437 -9.25 -26.77 -22.79
CA GLN A 437 -8.97 -27.13 -21.41
C GLN A 437 -7.52 -27.59 -21.26
N ASN A 438 -6.81 -27.04 -20.29
CA ASN A 438 -5.42 -27.41 -20.04
C ASN A 438 -5.19 -27.66 -18.54
N GLY A 439 -4.33 -28.62 -18.23
CA GLY A 439 -3.92 -28.86 -16.86
C GLY A 439 -5.04 -29.37 -15.95
N VAL A 440 -5.89 -30.27 -16.41
CA VAL A 440 -6.93 -30.91 -15.57
C VAL A 440 -6.29 -31.45 -14.30
N GLY A 441 -6.75 -30.94 -13.14
CA GLY A 441 -6.12 -31.19 -11.85
C GLY A 441 -4.87 -30.36 -11.58
N ALA A 442 -4.59 -29.31 -12.39
CA ALA A 442 -3.51 -28.37 -12.15
C ALA A 442 -3.64 -27.75 -10.75
N LYS A 443 -2.50 -27.47 -10.15
CA LYS A 443 -2.39 -26.88 -8.80
C LYS A 443 -1.76 -25.51 -8.82
N GLY A 444 -1.16 -25.12 -9.94
CA GLY A 444 -0.48 -23.85 -10.15
C GLY A 444 -1.34 -22.79 -10.80
N GLY A 445 -0.73 -21.69 -11.17
CA GLY A 445 -1.29 -20.58 -11.91
C GLY A 445 -1.94 -19.50 -11.05
N SER A 446 -2.93 -19.83 -10.23
CA SER A 446 -3.58 -18.84 -9.37
C SER A 446 -4.14 -19.48 -8.09
N LEU A 447 -3.76 -18.92 -6.95
CA LEU A 447 -4.17 -19.37 -5.63
C LEU A 447 -4.48 -18.18 -4.74
N THR A 448 -5.66 -18.13 -4.14
CA THR A 448 -6.02 -17.19 -3.09
C THR A 448 -5.87 -17.87 -1.73
N ILE A 449 -5.08 -17.30 -0.85
CA ILE A 449 -4.80 -17.87 0.47
C ILE A 449 -4.83 -16.78 1.54
N SER A 450 -5.48 -17.05 2.69
CA SER A 450 -5.46 -16.12 3.80
C SER A 450 -4.05 -15.96 4.35
N ARG A 451 -3.76 -14.79 4.92
CA ARG A 451 -2.49 -14.51 5.59
C ARG A 451 -2.19 -15.55 6.67
N GLU A 452 -3.20 -15.92 7.46
CA GLU A 452 -3.04 -16.90 8.53
C GLU A 452 -2.64 -18.27 7.99
N ALA A 453 -3.31 -18.72 6.94
CA ALA A 453 -2.98 -19.99 6.29
C ALA A 453 -1.59 -19.97 5.65
N TYR A 454 -1.20 -18.87 4.98
CA TYR A 454 0.13 -18.74 4.40
C TYR A 454 1.25 -18.82 5.45
N LEU A 455 1.05 -18.14 6.57
CA LEU A 455 2.00 -18.18 7.70
C LEU A 455 2.01 -19.55 8.37
N ALA A 456 0.86 -20.21 8.49
CA ALA A 456 0.76 -21.53 9.13
C ALA A 456 1.41 -22.66 8.30
N VAL A 457 1.42 -22.53 6.95
CA VAL A 457 2.12 -23.49 6.08
C VAL A 457 3.59 -23.13 5.85
N GLY A 458 4.03 -21.96 6.34
CA GLY A 458 5.42 -21.52 6.27
C GLY A 458 5.87 -21.09 4.86
N GLY A 459 4.96 -20.57 4.04
CA GLY A 459 5.23 -20.17 2.66
C GLY A 459 5.58 -21.34 1.75
N HIS A 460 6.17 -21.04 0.60
CA HIS A 460 6.73 -22.02 -0.34
C HIS A 460 8.05 -22.60 0.18
N ASP A 461 8.65 -23.48 -0.59
CA ASP A 461 9.92 -24.13 -0.26
C ASP A 461 10.98 -23.81 -1.33
N PRO A 462 11.37 -22.52 -1.48
CA PRO A 462 12.24 -22.06 -2.55
C PRO A 462 13.66 -22.64 -2.51
N HIS A 463 14.06 -23.19 -1.37
CA HIS A 463 15.35 -23.86 -1.18
C HIS A 463 15.35 -25.32 -1.69
N LEU A 464 14.16 -25.91 -1.86
CA LEU A 464 13.97 -27.27 -2.36
C LEU A 464 13.53 -27.30 -3.82
N PHE A 465 12.75 -26.30 -4.25
CA PHE A 465 12.15 -26.23 -5.58
C PHE A 465 12.47 -24.90 -6.25
N TYR A 466 13.09 -24.94 -7.42
CA TYR A 466 13.43 -23.78 -8.25
C TYR A 466 13.46 -24.16 -9.74
N GLY A 467 13.34 -23.20 -10.61
CA GLY A 467 13.06 -23.48 -12.01
C GLY A 467 11.64 -24.07 -12.17
N TYR A 468 11.45 -24.89 -13.19
CA TYR A 468 10.18 -25.61 -13.41
C TYR A 468 10.24 -26.98 -12.73
N ALA A 469 9.49 -27.15 -11.65
CA ALA A 469 9.47 -28.35 -10.82
C ALA A 469 8.08 -28.59 -10.17
N ALA A 470 8.01 -29.47 -9.16
CA ALA A 470 6.78 -29.80 -8.44
C ALA A 470 6.45 -28.81 -7.28
N GLU A 471 6.88 -27.55 -7.36
CA GLU A 471 6.72 -26.56 -6.30
C GLU A 471 5.25 -26.32 -5.89
N ASP A 472 4.36 -26.22 -6.88
CA ASP A 472 2.92 -26.05 -6.65
C ASP A 472 2.32 -27.28 -5.97
N ALA A 473 2.66 -28.47 -6.46
CA ALA A 473 2.16 -29.74 -5.92
C ALA A 473 2.63 -29.94 -4.47
N PHE A 474 3.88 -29.54 -4.18
CA PHE A 474 4.42 -29.62 -2.83
C PHE A 474 3.74 -28.62 -1.89
N PHE A 475 3.54 -27.39 -2.34
CA PHE A 475 2.83 -26.38 -1.57
C PHE A 475 1.39 -26.84 -1.25
N TRP A 476 0.68 -27.36 -2.24
CA TRP A 476 -0.66 -27.94 -2.04
C TRP A 476 -0.68 -29.09 -1.04
N ALA A 477 0.30 -29.98 -1.10
CA ALA A 477 0.41 -31.09 -0.16
C ALA A 477 0.59 -30.59 1.28
N LYS A 478 1.30 -29.48 1.50
CA LYS A 478 1.39 -28.83 2.81
C LYS A 478 0.08 -28.20 3.25
N VAL A 479 -0.56 -27.46 2.36
CA VAL A 479 -1.84 -26.81 2.64
C VAL A 479 -2.90 -27.83 3.05
N GLN A 480 -3.02 -28.94 2.32
CA GLN A 480 -4.00 -30.01 2.58
C GLN A 480 -3.82 -30.71 3.93
N LEU A 481 -2.66 -30.57 4.58
CA LEU A 481 -2.48 -31.07 5.95
C LEU A 481 -3.26 -30.27 7.00
N LEU A 482 -3.56 -28.99 6.71
CA LEU A 482 -4.18 -28.07 7.67
C LEU A 482 -5.54 -27.55 7.23
N TYR A 483 -5.77 -27.42 5.94
CA TYR A 483 -6.91 -26.69 5.38
C TYR A 483 -7.63 -27.48 4.27
N GLU A 484 -8.94 -27.31 4.22
CA GLU A 484 -9.74 -27.67 3.05
C GLU A 484 -9.52 -26.60 1.95
N ILE A 485 -9.39 -27.04 0.71
CA ILE A 485 -9.20 -26.17 -0.43
C ILE A 485 -10.53 -26.00 -1.16
N GLY A 486 -10.96 -24.75 -1.29
CA GLY A 486 -12.09 -24.37 -2.13
C GLY A 486 -11.69 -24.18 -3.59
N TYR A 487 -12.70 -24.02 -4.45
CA TYR A 487 -12.55 -23.76 -5.88
C TYR A 487 -13.43 -22.59 -6.30
N GLY A 488 -13.02 -21.83 -7.32
CA GLY A 488 -13.76 -20.69 -7.87
C GLY A 488 -14.95 -21.10 -8.74
N ASP A 489 -15.83 -21.94 -8.19
CA ASP A 489 -16.92 -22.58 -8.94
C ASP A 489 -18.27 -21.85 -8.83
N ALA A 490 -18.50 -21.07 -7.78
CA ALA A 490 -19.80 -20.46 -7.54
C ALA A 490 -19.72 -19.05 -6.90
N PRO A 491 -19.72 -18.01 -7.69
CA PRO A 491 -19.80 -17.98 -9.17
C PRO A 491 -18.51 -18.46 -9.85
N ARG A 492 -18.67 -19.05 -11.03
CA ARG A 492 -17.57 -19.59 -11.82
C ARG A 492 -16.53 -18.53 -12.20
N ILE A 493 -15.25 -18.84 -12.00
CA ILE A 493 -14.10 -18.00 -12.34
C ILE A 493 -13.25 -18.72 -13.42
N PRO A 494 -13.56 -18.56 -14.71
CA PRO A 494 -12.77 -19.15 -15.79
C PRO A 494 -11.51 -18.28 -16.03
N LEU A 495 -10.33 -18.72 -15.57
CA LEU A 495 -9.07 -18.05 -15.91
C LEU A 495 -8.60 -18.48 -17.29
N THR A 496 -8.07 -17.52 -18.05
CA THR A 496 -7.56 -17.73 -19.41
C THR A 496 -6.05 -17.67 -19.41
N HIS A 497 -5.38 -18.78 -19.73
CA HIS A 497 -3.93 -18.86 -19.84
C HIS A 497 -3.47 -18.49 -21.26
N LEU A 498 -2.67 -17.45 -21.36
CA LEU A 498 -2.07 -17.03 -22.62
C LEU A 498 -1.01 -18.04 -23.04
N TRP A 499 -1.05 -18.45 -24.30
CA TRP A 499 -0.11 -19.42 -24.81
C TRP A 499 1.33 -18.87 -24.85
N HIS A 500 2.25 -19.70 -24.45
CA HIS A 500 3.70 -19.49 -24.60
C HIS A 500 4.41 -20.84 -24.73
N PRO A 501 5.65 -20.88 -25.27
CA PRO A 501 6.46 -22.10 -25.32
C PRO A 501 6.67 -22.69 -23.94
N ASN A 502 6.54 -24.00 -23.81
CA ASN A 502 6.71 -24.71 -22.55
C ASN A 502 8.18 -24.76 -22.13
N ALA A 503 8.47 -24.32 -20.90
CA ALA A 503 9.80 -24.33 -20.29
C ALA A 503 10.10 -25.61 -19.47
N ALA A 504 9.20 -26.58 -19.42
CA ALA A 504 9.31 -27.77 -18.56
C ALA A 504 10.61 -28.58 -18.78
N ASN A 505 11.13 -28.59 -19.98
CA ASN A 505 12.34 -29.34 -20.34
C ASN A 505 13.66 -28.56 -20.10
N LEU A 506 13.56 -27.31 -19.60
CA LEU A 506 14.74 -26.45 -19.40
C LEU A 506 15.35 -26.57 -18.00
N ASN A 507 14.71 -27.26 -17.07
CA ASN A 507 15.25 -27.46 -15.72
C ASN A 507 15.93 -28.85 -15.59
N PRO A 508 17.27 -28.93 -15.57
CA PRO A 508 17.97 -30.19 -15.40
C PRO A 508 17.78 -30.82 -14.02
N GLN A 509 17.34 -30.04 -13.00
CA GLN A 509 17.09 -30.52 -11.65
C GLN A 509 15.63 -30.93 -11.41
N LYS A 510 14.78 -30.89 -12.43
CA LYS A 510 13.35 -31.20 -12.30
C LYS A 510 13.11 -32.60 -11.70
N HIS A 511 13.78 -33.62 -12.20
CA HIS A 511 13.54 -35.00 -11.76
C HIS A 511 13.91 -35.23 -10.27
N PRO A 512 15.06 -34.81 -9.75
CA PRO A 512 15.36 -34.88 -8.31
C PRO A 512 14.32 -34.14 -7.46
N MET A 513 13.85 -32.99 -7.90
CA MET A 513 12.84 -32.19 -7.17
C MET A 513 11.47 -32.89 -7.17
N ASP A 514 11.04 -33.44 -8.32
CA ASP A 514 9.80 -34.21 -8.39
C ASP A 514 9.88 -35.46 -7.48
N LEU A 515 11.03 -36.12 -7.42
CA LEU A 515 11.24 -37.26 -6.53
C LEU A 515 11.10 -36.85 -5.04
N LEU A 516 11.64 -35.69 -4.68
CA LEU A 516 11.52 -35.14 -3.32
C LEU A 516 10.04 -34.93 -2.93
N PHE A 517 9.21 -34.48 -3.85
CA PHE A 517 7.77 -34.37 -3.65
C PHE A 517 7.11 -35.73 -3.38
N TYR A 518 7.42 -36.76 -4.18
CA TYR A 518 6.90 -38.10 -3.96
C TYR A 518 7.37 -38.71 -2.62
N MET A 519 8.62 -38.48 -2.25
CA MET A 519 9.15 -38.88 -0.95
C MET A 519 8.40 -38.20 0.19
N PHE A 520 8.09 -36.90 0.07
CA PHE A 520 7.28 -36.19 1.07
C PHE A 520 5.90 -36.79 1.23
N GLN A 521 5.26 -37.21 0.14
CA GLN A 521 3.94 -37.86 0.21
C GLN A 521 4.01 -39.25 0.84
N ALA A 522 5.11 -39.96 0.67
CA ALA A 522 5.29 -41.33 1.16
C ALA A 522 5.58 -41.42 2.67
N VAL A 523 6.07 -40.34 3.30
CA VAL A 523 6.32 -40.38 4.74
C VAL A 523 5.05 -40.22 5.57
N PRO A 524 5.01 -40.75 6.81
CA PRO A 524 3.85 -40.64 7.70
C PRO A 524 3.41 -39.18 7.90
N GLU A 525 2.11 -38.96 8.06
CA GLU A 525 1.54 -37.61 8.24
C GLU A 525 2.15 -36.87 9.43
N SER A 526 2.45 -37.57 10.53
CA SER A 526 3.09 -36.97 11.71
C SER A 526 4.44 -36.30 11.38
N HIS A 527 5.23 -36.91 10.50
CA HIS A 527 6.50 -36.36 10.06
C HIS A 527 6.31 -35.17 9.11
N ARG A 528 5.29 -35.21 8.25
CA ARG A 528 4.91 -34.08 7.38
C ARG A 528 4.43 -32.89 8.20
N ARG A 529 3.61 -33.11 9.23
CA ARG A 529 3.16 -32.06 10.16
C ARG A 529 4.32 -31.47 10.95
N ARG A 530 5.30 -32.27 11.37
CA ARG A 530 6.49 -31.79 12.06
C ARG A 530 7.37 -30.91 11.16
N TYR A 531 7.58 -31.34 9.90
CA TYR A 531 8.25 -30.51 8.90
C TYR A 531 7.54 -29.15 8.75
N LEU A 532 6.22 -29.19 8.60
CA LEU A 532 5.39 -28.00 8.44
C LEU A 532 5.54 -27.04 9.64
N ALA A 533 5.51 -27.54 10.86
CA ALA A 533 5.67 -26.73 12.06
C ALA A 533 7.03 -26.02 12.12
N LEU A 534 8.12 -26.71 11.76
CA LEU A 534 9.46 -26.12 11.71
C LEU A 534 9.57 -25.05 10.62
N LYS A 535 9.04 -25.35 9.43
CA LYS A 535 9.04 -24.39 8.30
C LYS A 535 8.22 -23.14 8.62
N ALA A 536 7.04 -23.32 9.24
CA ALA A 536 6.17 -22.22 9.67
C ALA A 536 6.88 -21.34 10.72
N ALA A 537 7.55 -21.94 11.71
CA ALA A 537 8.29 -21.18 12.72
C ALA A 537 9.42 -20.35 12.09
N ALA A 538 10.20 -20.93 11.18
CA ALA A 538 11.27 -20.23 10.46
C ALA A 538 10.72 -19.06 9.63
N PHE A 539 9.63 -19.27 8.89
CA PHE A 539 9.00 -18.23 8.06
C PHE A 539 8.43 -17.10 8.91
N GLN A 540 7.69 -17.44 9.99
CA GLN A 540 7.09 -16.47 10.91
C GLN A 540 8.15 -15.63 11.62
N GLN A 541 9.30 -16.20 11.97
CA GLN A 541 10.40 -15.44 12.56
C GLN A 541 10.90 -14.35 11.60
N VAL A 542 11.07 -14.66 10.32
CA VAL A 542 11.46 -13.67 9.31
C VAL A 542 10.35 -12.65 9.11
N TYR A 543 9.11 -13.10 8.99
CA TYR A 543 7.94 -12.22 8.85
C TYR A 543 7.82 -11.21 9.99
N SER A 544 7.96 -11.65 11.25
CA SER A 544 7.86 -10.78 12.43
C SER A 544 8.98 -9.74 12.54
N ARG A 545 10.18 -10.05 12.01
CA ARG A 545 11.31 -9.10 11.99
C ARG A 545 11.14 -8.01 10.93
N ARG A 546 10.24 -8.20 9.97
CA ARG A 546 10.01 -7.28 8.84
C ARG A 546 8.77 -6.40 9.04
N ARG A 547 7.95 -6.70 10.02
CA ARG A 547 6.73 -5.97 10.40
C ARG A 547 6.92 -5.18 11.68
#